data_81445bcd914d87c082d60f33bf9caff6
#
_entry.id   81445bcd914d87c082d60f33bf9caff6
#
_cell.length_a   1.000
_cell.length_b   1.000
_cell.length_c   1.000
_cell.angle_alpha   90.00
_cell.angle_beta   90.00
_cell.angle_gamma   90.00
#
_symmetry.space_group_name_H-M   'P 1'
#
loop_
_entity.id
_entity.type
_entity.pdbx_description
1 polymer ?
#
loop_
_entity_poly.entity_id
_entity_poly.type
_entity_poly.pdbx_seq_one_letter_code
_entity_poly.pdbx_strand_id
1 'polypeptide(L)'
;MSTVDTPTGGGLRQAWNDGLVVTWRYLKRIPRIPELAIFAIIQSIMFVLLFTIVFGGAIPLPGGASYAEYLMPGIFVQTLTFASATTAIGMTEDLNKGIIDRFRSLPMARSAVLFGRSVSDVVYNAGILVVLMLAGLAVGWSVNNGIGPFLFGVLLALAYAFVMSWVGVWLGLRLPSVEVAQQVSFIVILPLTFISNVFVPIGTLPEWLQPIAAWNPVSTLTASLRELWGNPNPFPATGLPAELPIVITLGWY
;
A
#
# COMPACT_ATOMS: atom_id res chain seq x y z
N MET A 1 31.89 -43.97 7.47
CA MET A 1 31.75 -42.82 6.55
C MET A 1 30.28 -42.68 6.24
N SER A 2 29.54 -41.97 7.13
CA SER A 2 28.08 -41.77 6.99
C SER A 2 27.86 -40.65 5.98
N THR A 3 27.22 -40.98 4.88
CA THR A 3 26.72 -40.01 3.90
C THR A 3 25.71 -39.11 4.60
N VAL A 4 26.12 -37.88 4.83
CA VAL A 4 25.18 -36.83 5.24
C VAL A 4 24.28 -36.57 4.02
N ASP A 5 23.07 -37.13 4.05
CA ASP A 5 22.05 -36.79 3.09
C ASP A 5 21.79 -35.30 3.20
N THR A 6 22.29 -34.54 2.23
CA THR A 6 21.88 -33.13 2.04
C THR A 6 20.38 -33.12 1.72
N PRO A 7 19.54 -32.46 2.50
CA PRO A 7 18.13 -32.38 2.17
C PRO A 7 17.98 -31.65 0.83
N THR A 8 17.69 -32.42 -0.20
CA THR A 8 17.33 -31.94 -1.53
C THR A 8 16.14 -31.00 -1.41
N GLY A 9 16.27 -29.85 -2.01
CA GLY A 9 15.39 -28.68 -1.99
C GLY A 9 13.92 -28.98 -1.71
N GLY A 10 13.42 -28.41 -0.64
CA GLY A 10 12.04 -28.56 -0.22
C GLY A 10 11.07 -28.17 -1.34
N GLY A 11 10.15 -29.09 -1.67
CA GLY A 11 9.13 -28.85 -2.69
C GLY A 11 8.27 -27.61 -2.37
N LEU A 12 7.50 -27.11 -3.33
CA LEU A 12 6.61 -25.95 -3.19
C LEU A 12 5.77 -25.99 -1.89
N ARG A 13 5.37 -27.18 -1.46
CA ARG A 13 4.62 -27.39 -0.21
C ARG A 13 5.44 -27.02 1.04
N GLN A 14 6.74 -27.32 1.05
CA GLN A 14 7.62 -26.96 2.16
C GLN A 14 7.85 -25.44 2.17
N ALA A 15 8.12 -24.83 1.01
CA ALA A 15 8.26 -23.38 0.89
C ALA A 15 7.00 -22.63 1.35
N TRP A 16 5.83 -23.18 1.07
CA TRP A 16 4.53 -22.64 1.52
C TRP A 16 4.39 -22.72 3.05
N ASN A 17 4.64 -23.91 3.64
CA ASN A 17 4.56 -24.10 5.09
C ASN A 17 5.57 -23.23 5.84
N ASP A 18 6.81 -23.15 5.35
CA ASP A 18 7.84 -22.28 5.91
C ASP A 18 7.42 -20.81 5.84
N GLY A 19 6.84 -20.38 4.70
CA GLY A 19 6.28 -19.05 4.52
C GLY A 19 5.16 -18.73 5.54
N LEU A 20 4.26 -19.68 5.78
CA LEU A 20 3.20 -19.51 6.78
C LEU A 20 3.73 -19.37 8.22
N VAL A 21 4.76 -20.13 8.59
CA VAL A 21 5.41 -20.02 9.89
C VAL A 21 6.05 -18.64 10.06
N VAL A 22 6.74 -18.16 9.03
CA VAL A 22 7.34 -16.82 9.01
C VAL A 22 6.26 -15.74 9.08
N THR A 23 5.19 -15.85 8.28
CA THR A 23 4.03 -14.96 8.32
C THR A 23 3.45 -14.87 9.74
N TRP A 24 3.19 -16.01 10.39
CA TRP A 24 2.66 -16.08 11.74
C TRP A 24 3.56 -15.38 12.76
N ARG A 25 4.86 -15.51 12.61
CA ARG A 25 5.83 -14.83 13.48
C ARG A 25 5.74 -13.30 13.33
N TYR A 26 5.66 -12.78 12.11
CA TYR A 26 5.51 -11.34 11.87
C TYR A 26 4.16 -10.84 12.38
N LEU A 27 3.08 -11.58 12.14
CA LEU A 27 1.75 -11.22 12.64
C LEU A 27 1.70 -11.15 14.18
N LYS A 28 2.37 -12.06 14.89
CA LYS A 28 2.50 -12.00 16.35
C LYS A 28 3.28 -10.79 16.87
N ARG A 29 4.07 -10.12 16.02
CA ARG A 29 4.78 -8.89 16.37
C ARG A 29 3.84 -7.67 16.38
N ILE A 30 2.80 -7.68 15.55
CA ILE A 30 1.86 -6.55 15.39
C ILE A 30 1.25 -6.12 16.73
N PRO A 31 0.60 -7.00 17.52
CA PRO A 31 0.01 -6.59 18.79
C PRO A 31 1.05 -6.22 19.87
N ARG A 32 2.34 -6.49 19.62
CA ARG A 32 3.41 -6.13 20.57
C ARG A 32 3.98 -4.73 20.36
N ILE A 33 3.72 -4.14 19.18
CA ILE A 33 4.13 -2.78 18.82
C ILE A 33 2.92 -2.09 18.18
N PRO A 34 1.84 -1.85 18.97
CA PRO A 34 0.61 -1.26 18.44
C PRO A 34 0.82 0.19 17.99
N GLU A 35 1.89 0.84 18.46
CA GLU A 35 2.19 2.23 18.15
C GLU A 35 2.29 2.49 16.65
N LEU A 36 2.87 1.57 15.87
CA LEU A 36 3.00 1.72 14.41
C LEU A 36 1.63 1.76 13.72
N ALA A 37 0.70 0.88 14.13
CA ALA A 37 -0.66 0.88 13.60
C ALA A 37 -1.43 2.13 14.03
N ILE A 38 -1.31 2.51 15.30
CA ILE A 38 -1.96 3.70 15.86
C ILE A 38 -1.47 4.95 15.15
N PHE A 39 -0.16 5.10 14.95
CA PHE A 39 0.40 6.25 14.22
C PHE A 39 -0.07 6.30 12.76
N ALA A 40 -0.11 5.16 12.06
CA ALA A 40 -0.61 5.10 10.69
C ALA A 40 -2.09 5.53 10.59
N ILE A 41 -2.92 5.08 11.53
CA ILE A 41 -4.34 5.43 11.61
C ILE A 41 -4.50 6.92 11.96
N ILE A 42 -3.81 7.41 13.00
CA ILE A 42 -3.86 8.82 13.41
C ILE A 42 -3.41 9.72 12.26
N GLN A 43 -2.30 9.38 11.59
CA GLN A 43 -1.80 10.12 10.44
C GLN A 43 -2.86 10.20 9.34
N SER A 44 -3.50 9.07 8.99
CA SER A 44 -4.51 9.02 7.94
C SER A 44 -5.76 9.84 8.32
N ILE A 45 -6.25 9.71 9.56
CA ILE A 45 -7.37 10.51 10.06
C ILE A 45 -7.01 12.01 10.04
N MET A 46 -5.81 12.37 10.46
CA MET A 46 -5.34 13.75 10.43
C MET A 46 -5.31 14.30 8.99
N PHE A 47 -4.87 13.50 8.01
CA PHE A 47 -4.94 13.89 6.60
C PHE A 47 -6.39 14.10 6.15
N VAL A 48 -7.30 13.17 6.48
CA VAL A 48 -8.72 13.32 6.15
C VAL A 48 -9.27 14.62 6.72
N LEU A 49 -9.07 14.88 8.00
CA LEU A 49 -9.58 16.10 8.66
C LEU A 49 -8.93 17.35 8.09
N LEU A 50 -7.60 17.37 7.95
CA LEU A 50 -6.88 18.52 7.41
C LEU A 50 -7.37 18.87 6.00
N PHE A 51 -7.39 17.89 5.11
CA PHE A 51 -7.77 18.13 3.72
C PHE A 51 -9.26 18.43 3.57
N THR A 52 -10.12 17.77 4.34
CA THR A 52 -11.57 18.07 4.32
C THR A 52 -11.88 19.47 4.83
N ILE A 53 -11.20 19.93 5.87
CA ILE A 53 -11.41 21.27 6.43
C ILE A 53 -10.80 22.35 5.51
N VAL A 54 -9.57 22.13 5.02
CA VAL A 54 -8.84 23.13 4.23
C VAL A 54 -9.36 23.21 2.80
N PHE A 55 -9.62 22.05 2.17
CA PHE A 55 -9.99 21.98 0.75
C PHE A 55 -11.46 21.68 0.49
N GLY A 56 -12.22 21.22 1.50
CA GLY A 56 -13.62 20.84 1.34
C GLY A 56 -14.53 22.00 0.87
N GLY A 57 -14.14 23.24 1.15
CA GLY A 57 -14.83 24.44 0.64
C GLY A 57 -14.13 25.11 -0.55
N ALA A 58 -12.88 24.75 -0.84
CA ALA A 58 -12.05 25.39 -1.86
C ALA A 58 -12.09 24.67 -3.22
N ILE A 59 -12.34 23.35 -3.23
CA ILE A 59 -12.44 22.54 -4.45
C ILE A 59 -13.91 22.23 -4.71
N PRO A 60 -14.57 22.98 -5.63
CA PRO A 60 -15.95 22.69 -6.00
C PRO A 60 -16.00 21.35 -6.77
N LEU A 61 -16.70 20.37 -6.23
CA LEU A 61 -16.94 19.11 -6.91
C LEU A 61 -18.24 19.19 -7.72
N PRO A 62 -18.24 18.72 -8.99
CA PRO A 62 -19.46 18.66 -9.80
C PRO A 62 -20.55 17.83 -9.10
N GLY A 63 -21.81 18.26 -9.23
CA GLY A 63 -22.94 17.51 -8.68
C GLY A 63 -23.16 17.65 -7.16
N GLY A 64 -22.43 18.53 -6.46
CA GLY A 64 -22.56 18.70 -5.00
C GLY A 64 -22.00 17.53 -4.18
N ALA A 65 -21.13 16.71 -4.78
CA ALA A 65 -20.50 15.60 -4.11
C ALA A 65 -19.62 16.06 -2.95
N SER A 66 -19.56 15.26 -1.89
CA SER A 66 -18.73 15.55 -0.73
C SER A 66 -17.24 15.40 -1.07
N TYR A 67 -16.43 16.38 -0.63
CA TYR A 67 -14.97 16.26 -0.76
C TYR A 67 -14.43 15.04 0.00
N ALA A 68 -15.08 14.62 1.08
CA ALA A 68 -14.72 13.40 1.81
C ALA A 68 -14.86 12.14 0.92
N GLU A 69 -15.92 12.04 0.11
CA GLU A 69 -16.09 10.92 -0.83
C GLU A 69 -15.01 10.89 -1.91
N TYR A 70 -14.58 12.07 -2.38
CA TYR A 70 -13.45 12.18 -3.31
C TYR A 70 -12.13 11.75 -2.66
N LEU A 71 -11.88 12.20 -1.44
CA LEU A 71 -10.61 12.07 -0.74
C LEU A 71 -10.34 10.64 -0.25
N MET A 72 -11.36 9.95 0.30
CA MET A 72 -11.17 8.69 1.03
C MET A 72 -10.51 7.58 0.21
N PRO A 73 -10.87 7.28 -1.05
CA PRO A 73 -10.15 6.28 -1.84
C PRO A 73 -8.67 6.62 -2.01
N GLY A 74 -8.34 7.90 -2.15
CA GLY A 74 -6.96 8.37 -2.23
C GLY A 74 -6.19 8.15 -0.93
N ILE A 75 -6.79 8.43 0.24
CA ILE A 75 -6.17 8.18 1.55
C ILE A 75 -5.89 6.69 1.77
N PHE A 76 -6.77 5.80 1.32
CA PHE A 76 -6.52 4.36 1.40
C PHE A 76 -5.26 3.99 0.59
N VAL A 77 -5.17 4.43 -0.66
CA VAL A 77 -4.01 4.17 -1.52
C VAL A 77 -2.74 4.79 -0.97
N GLN A 78 -2.81 6.03 -0.48
CA GLN A 78 -1.70 6.70 0.18
C GLN A 78 -1.18 5.89 1.37
N THR A 79 -2.06 5.44 2.26
CA THR A 79 -1.69 4.65 3.45
C THR A 79 -0.96 3.36 3.06
N LEU A 80 -1.45 2.66 2.03
CA LEU A 80 -0.80 1.47 1.50
C LEU A 80 0.56 1.78 0.87
N THR A 81 0.70 2.94 0.22
CA THR A 81 1.98 3.40 -0.34
C THR A 81 2.99 3.67 0.77
N PHE A 82 2.59 4.37 1.82
CA PHE A 82 3.45 4.64 2.99
C PHE A 82 3.83 3.36 3.75
N ALA A 83 2.98 2.33 3.76
CA ALA A 83 3.30 1.04 4.36
C ALA A 83 4.56 0.39 3.74
N SER A 84 4.87 0.66 2.45
CA SER A 84 6.09 0.17 1.82
C SER A 84 7.37 0.72 2.47
N ALA A 85 7.33 1.95 3.00
CA ALA A 85 8.45 2.51 3.77
C ALA A 85 8.68 1.71 5.07
N THR A 86 7.60 1.36 5.77
CA THR A 86 7.69 0.53 6.98
C THR A 86 8.28 -0.84 6.68
N THR A 87 7.92 -1.43 5.52
CA THR A 87 8.50 -2.68 5.04
C THR A 87 10.00 -2.51 4.74
N ALA A 88 10.41 -1.44 4.06
CA ALA A 88 11.83 -1.17 3.75
C ALA A 88 12.65 -1.00 5.03
N ILE A 89 12.19 -0.17 5.96
CA ILE A 89 12.84 0.07 7.26
C ILE A 89 13.00 -1.23 8.04
N GLY A 90 11.93 -2.00 8.18
CA GLY A 90 11.98 -3.26 8.91
C GLY A 90 12.83 -4.34 8.23
N MET A 91 12.95 -4.32 6.88
CA MET A 91 13.83 -5.23 6.16
C MET A 91 15.30 -4.88 6.37
N THR A 92 15.65 -3.60 6.36
CA THR A 92 17.00 -3.11 6.69
C THR A 92 17.35 -3.43 8.15
N GLU A 93 16.40 -3.29 9.07
CA GLU A 93 16.59 -3.65 10.49
C GLU A 93 16.85 -5.16 10.65
N ASP A 94 16.09 -6.02 9.97
CA ASP A 94 16.27 -7.47 10.01
C ASP A 94 17.62 -7.90 9.42
N LEU A 95 18.11 -7.19 8.38
CA LEU A 95 19.47 -7.38 7.83
C LEU A 95 20.54 -7.00 8.84
N ASN A 96 20.46 -5.80 9.43
CA ASN A 96 21.47 -5.29 10.37
C ASN A 96 21.55 -6.12 11.65
N LYS A 97 20.45 -6.76 12.05
CA LYS A 97 20.41 -7.69 13.20
C LYS A 97 20.88 -9.12 12.85
N GLY A 98 21.27 -9.39 11.61
CA GLY A 98 21.69 -10.73 11.16
C GLY A 98 20.55 -11.76 11.19
N ILE A 99 19.30 -11.33 11.26
CA ILE A 99 18.14 -12.24 11.31
C ILE A 99 18.05 -13.05 10.01
N ILE A 100 18.36 -12.43 8.88
CA ILE A 100 18.34 -13.09 7.57
C ILE A 100 19.43 -14.17 7.48
N ASP A 101 20.62 -13.95 8.03
CA ASP A 101 21.69 -14.94 8.03
C ASP A 101 21.35 -16.13 8.95
N ARG A 102 20.63 -15.87 10.06
CA ARG A 102 20.09 -16.96 10.89
C ARG A 102 19.06 -17.81 10.13
N PHE A 103 18.20 -17.18 9.30
CA PHE A 103 17.27 -17.95 8.46
C PHE A 103 17.98 -18.74 7.38
N ARG A 104 19.08 -18.21 6.82
CA ARG A 104 19.89 -18.92 5.83
C ARG A 104 20.58 -20.16 6.38
N SER A 105 20.83 -20.21 7.68
CA SER A 105 21.42 -21.40 8.35
C SER A 105 20.38 -22.47 8.71
N LEU A 106 19.09 -22.17 8.60
CA LEU A 106 18.01 -23.13 8.82
C LEU A 106 17.66 -23.88 7.52
N PRO A 107 17.18 -25.13 7.61
CA PRO A 107 16.72 -25.90 6.44
C PRO A 107 15.38 -25.39 5.91
N MET A 108 15.31 -24.10 5.55
CA MET A 108 14.12 -23.40 5.04
C MET A 108 14.34 -22.91 3.60
N ALA A 109 13.26 -22.80 2.84
CA ALA A 109 13.32 -22.18 1.52
C ALA A 109 13.68 -20.69 1.63
N ARG A 110 14.69 -20.24 0.89
CA ARG A 110 15.18 -18.85 0.91
C ARG A 110 14.09 -17.82 0.59
N SER A 111 13.17 -18.17 -0.30
CA SER A 111 12.02 -17.33 -0.66
C SER A 111 10.95 -17.27 0.43
N ALA A 112 10.88 -18.24 1.35
CA ALA A 112 9.87 -18.32 2.39
C ALA A 112 9.90 -17.09 3.33
N VAL A 113 11.08 -16.56 3.61
CA VAL A 113 11.24 -15.38 4.48
C VAL A 113 10.64 -14.13 3.83
N LEU A 114 10.97 -13.87 2.55
CA LEU A 114 10.49 -12.71 1.82
C LEU A 114 9.00 -12.81 1.57
N PHE A 115 8.53 -13.97 1.12
CA PHE A 115 7.11 -14.23 0.89
C PHE A 115 6.30 -14.12 2.19
N GLY A 116 6.77 -14.75 3.27
CA GLY A 116 6.12 -14.68 4.57
C GLY A 116 6.02 -13.26 5.12
N ARG A 117 7.05 -12.43 4.87
CA ARG A 117 7.02 -11.01 5.18
C ARG A 117 5.93 -10.28 4.39
N SER A 118 5.95 -10.40 3.06
CA SER A 118 4.98 -9.71 2.19
C SER A 118 3.54 -10.11 2.50
N VAL A 119 3.28 -11.39 2.78
CA VAL A 119 1.95 -11.84 3.19
C VAL A 119 1.54 -11.23 4.54
N SER A 120 2.45 -11.15 5.52
CA SER A 120 2.13 -10.52 6.81
C SER A 120 1.88 -9.03 6.67
N ASP A 121 2.60 -8.34 5.78
CA ASP A 121 2.39 -6.92 5.48
C ASP A 121 1.01 -6.69 4.85
N VAL A 122 0.57 -7.57 3.93
CA VAL A 122 -0.79 -7.51 3.35
C VAL A 122 -1.87 -7.70 4.40
N VAL A 123 -1.73 -8.68 5.30
CA VAL A 123 -2.70 -8.91 6.40
C VAL A 123 -2.75 -7.70 7.34
N TYR A 124 -1.59 -7.13 7.66
CA TYR A 124 -1.50 -5.90 8.47
C TYR A 124 -2.22 -4.74 7.79
N ASN A 125 -1.93 -4.51 6.50
CA ASN A 125 -2.55 -3.45 5.71
C ASN A 125 -4.05 -3.66 5.52
N ALA A 126 -4.52 -4.92 5.40
CA ALA A 126 -5.95 -5.22 5.38
C ALA A 126 -6.64 -4.78 6.69
N GLY A 127 -6.01 -5.03 7.84
CA GLY A 127 -6.50 -4.56 9.13
C GLY A 127 -6.58 -3.03 9.20
N ILE A 128 -5.55 -2.32 8.76
CA ILE A 128 -5.55 -0.85 8.69
C ILE A 128 -6.65 -0.34 7.75
N LEU A 129 -6.79 -0.94 6.56
CA LEU A 129 -7.84 -0.57 5.60
C LEU A 129 -9.23 -0.70 6.21
N VAL A 130 -9.51 -1.78 6.93
CA VAL A 130 -10.82 -1.95 7.62
C VAL A 130 -11.06 -0.81 8.60
N VAL A 131 -10.08 -0.47 9.44
CA VAL A 131 -10.22 0.64 10.39
C VAL A 131 -10.44 1.98 9.67
N LEU A 132 -9.68 2.23 8.59
CA LEU A 132 -9.83 3.45 7.80
C LEU A 132 -11.17 3.51 7.04
N MET A 133 -11.68 2.39 6.56
CA MET A 133 -13.02 2.32 5.96
C MET A 133 -14.10 2.64 6.98
N LEU A 134 -13.99 2.12 8.20
CA LEU A 134 -14.92 2.47 9.29
C LEU A 134 -14.84 3.95 9.66
N ALA A 135 -13.63 4.51 9.72
CA ALA A 135 -13.44 5.94 9.93
C ALA A 135 -14.01 6.78 8.76
N GLY A 136 -13.83 6.31 7.53
CA GLY A 136 -14.39 6.93 6.32
C GLY A 136 -15.92 6.99 6.35
N LEU A 137 -16.57 5.89 6.74
CA LEU A 137 -18.03 5.86 6.91
C LEU A 137 -18.50 6.89 7.96
N ALA A 138 -17.74 7.08 9.04
CA ALA A 138 -18.06 8.08 10.07
C ALA A 138 -17.92 9.53 9.57
N VAL A 139 -17.08 9.79 8.55
CA VAL A 139 -16.87 11.12 7.95
C VAL A 139 -17.82 11.37 6.75
N GLY A 140 -18.64 10.36 6.40
CA GLY A 140 -19.63 10.50 5.31
C GLY A 140 -19.16 9.90 3.96
N TRP A 141 -18.07 9.14 3.93
CA TRP A 141 -17.73 8.33 2.76
C TRP A 141 -18.72 7.17 2.61
N SER A 142 -19.09 6.85 1.39
CA SER A 142 -20.02 5.76 1.10
C SER A 142 -19.61 4.97 -0.13
N VAL A 143 -20.12 3.73 -0.22
CA VAL A 143 -19.96 2.87 -1.38
C VAL A 143 -21.31 2.78 -2.09
N ASN A 144 -21.34 3.26 -3.34
CA ASN A 144 -22.60 3.45 -4.07
C ASN A 144 -22.85 2.37 -5.14
N ASN A 145 -21.83 1.62 -5.57
CA ASN A 145 -21.92 0.64 -6.68
C ASN A 145 -22.18 -0.81 -6.22
N GLY A 146 -22.52 -1.02 -4.94
CA GLY A 146 -22.82 -2.35 -4.41
C GLY A 146 -21.60 -3.18 -4.00
N ILE A 147 -21.89 -4.39 -3.50
CA ILE A 147 -20.89 -5.20 -2.80
C ILE A 147 -19.84 -5.86 -3.73
N GLY A 148 -20.22 -6.21 -4.96
CA GLY A 148 -19.31 -6.85 -5.93
C GLY A 148 -18.14 -5.93 -6.31
N PRO A 149 -18.40 -4.73 -6.88
CA PRO A 149 -17.36 -3.74 -7.16
C PRO A 149 -16.59 -3.31 -5.92
N PHE A 150 -17.24 -3.24 -4.75
CA PHE A 150 -16.58 -2.96 -3.49
C PHE A 150 -15.48 -3.99 -3.16
N LEU A 151 -15.84 -5.27 -3.17
CA LEU A 151 -14.88 -6.36 -2.88
C LEU A 151 -13.76 -6.42 -3.91
N PHE A 152 -14.07 -6.16 -5.18
CA PHE A 152 -13.04 -6.11 -6.23
C PHE A 152 -12.07 -4.94 -6.01
N GLY A 153 -12.56 -3.76 -5.61
CA GLY A 153 -11.71 -2.63 -5.23
C GLY A 153 -10.81 -2.94 -4.03
N VAL A 154 -11.35 -3.61 -3.01
CA VAL A 154 -10.54 -4.07 -1.85
C VAL A 154 -9.46 -5.05 -2.31
N LEU A 155 -9.79 -6.00 -3.19
CA LEU A 155 -8.81 -6.94 -3.74
C LEU A 155 -7.69 -6.22 -4.52
N LEU A 156 -8.04 -5.24 -5.36
CA LEU A 156 -7.06 -4.41 -6.07
C LEU A 156 -6.16 -3.64 -5.09
N ALA A 157 -6.73 -3.06 -4.05
CA ALA A 157 -5.97 -2.34 -3.02
C ALA A 157 -4.99 -3.27 -2.27
N LEU A 158 -5.41 -4.49 -1.93
CA LEU A 158 -4.55 -5.48 -1.28
C LEU A 158 -3.47 -6.04 -2.24
N ALA A 159 -3.79 -6.22 -3.52
CA ALA A 159 -2.80 -6.58 -4.54
C ALA A 159 -1.75 -5.47 -4.68
N TYR A 160 -2.17 -4.20 -4.70
CA TYR A 160 -1.25 -3.06 -4.66
C TYR A 160 -0.36 -3.07 -3.42
N ALA A 161 -0.93 -3.31 -2.24
CA ALA A 161 -0.17 -3.41 -0.99
C ALA A 161 0.90 -4.52 -1.07
N PHE A 162 0.57 -5.65 -1.70
CA PHE A 162 1.52 -6.74 -1.94
C PHE A 162 2.67 -6.30 -2.85
N VAL A 163 2.37 -5.66 -3.99
CA VAL A 163 3.41 -5.15 -4.91
C VAL A 163 4.28 -4.11 -4.22
N MET A 164 3.68 -3.15 -3.50
CA MET A 164 4.41 -2.12 -2.76
C MET A 164 5.26 -2.71 -1.61
N SER A 165 4.83 -3.79 -0.98
CA SER A 165 5.65 -4.55 -0.02
C SER A 165 6.93 -5.09 -0.68
N TRP A 166 6.84 -5.62 -1.91
CA TRP A 166 8.02 -6.06 -2.66
C TRP A 166 8.95 -4.91 -3.03
N VAL A 167 8.41 -3.76 -3.40
CA VAL A 167 9.22 -2.53 -3.61
C VAL A 167 9.94 -2.15 -2.31
N GLY A 168 9.23 -2.19 -1.18
CA GLY A 168 9.81 -1.94 0.14
C GLY A 168 10.92 -2.95 0.49
N VAL A 169 10.68 -4.24 0.27
CA VAL A 169 11.69 -5.30 0.48
C VAL A 169 12.93 -5.06 -0.39
N TRP A 170 12.74 -4.78 -1.68
CA TRP A 170 13.84 -4.51 -2.60
C TRP A 170 14.69 -3.30 -2.17
N LEU A 171 14.01 -2.23 -1.73
CA LEU A 171 14.67 -1.03 -1.24
C LEU A 171 15.44 -1.34 0.05
N GLY A 172 14.80 -2.00 1.02
CA GLY A 172 15.39 -2.33 2.31
C GLY A 172 16.59 -3.26 2.23
N LEU A 173 16.64 -4.16 1.22
CA LEU A 173 17.80 -5.04 0.97
C LEU A 173 19.03 -4.29 0.45
N ARG A 174 18.89 -3.07 -0.05
CA ARG A 174 19.99 -2.29 -0.68
C ARG A 174 20.50 -1.14 0.17
N LEU A 175 19.77 -0.80 1.22
CA LEU A 175 20.11 0.37 2.04
C LEU A 175 20.96 -0.04 3.26
N PRO A 176 21.99 0.77 3.60
CA PRO A 176 23.00 0.38 4.58
C PRO A 176 22.52 0.52 6.03
N SER A 177 21.56 1.41 6.31
CA SER A 177 21.07 1.64 7.67
C SER A 177 19.59 1.97 7.69
N VAL A 178 18.98 1.84 8.87
CA VAL A 178 17.55 2.13 9.11
C VAL A 178 17.24 3.60 8.85
N GLU A 179 18.14 4.50 9.22
CA GLU A 179 18.00 5.94 9.03
C GLU A 179 17.99 6.29 7.54
N VAL A 180 18.92 5.70 6.77
CA VAL A 180 18.97 5.88 5.31
C VAL A 180 17.72 5.29 4.66
N ALA A 181 17.26 4.12 5.11
CA ALA A 181 16.04 3.51 4.61
C ALA A 181 14.82 4.41 4.83
N GLN A 182 14.71 5.02 5.98
CA GLN A 182 13.65 5.96 6.29
C GLN A 182 13.70 7.19 5.36
N GLN A 183 14.85 7.85 5.25
CA GLN A 183 14.99 9.06 4.43
C GLN A 183 14.73 8.78 2.94
N VAL A 184 15.33 7.73 2.38
CA VAL A 184 15.15 7.35 0.97
C VAL A 184 13.69 7.00 0.68
N SER A 185 13.03 6.26 1.58
CA SER A 185 11.61 5.94 1.43
C SER A 185 10.76 7.19 1.35
N PHE A 186 10.97 8.18 2.23
CA PHE A 186 10.23 9.44 2.19
C PHE A 186 10.53 10.26 0.93
N ILE A 187 11.78 10.32 0.48
CA ILE A 187 12.17 11.03 -0.76
C ILE A 187 11.44 10.46 -1.98
N VAL A 188 11.18 9.15 -2.01
CA VAL A 188 10.48 8.49 -3.11
C VAL A 188 8.96 8.59 -2.96
N ILE A 189 8.43 8.30 -1.77
CA ILE A 189 6.99 8.17 -1.54
C ILE A 189 6.28 9.53 -1.54
N LEU A 190 6.91 10.59 -1.01
CA LEU A 190 6.27 11.89 -0.98
C LEU A 190 5.96 12.42 -2.39
N PRO A 191 6.93 12.52 -3.33
CA PRO A 191 6.60 12.92 -4.69
C PRO A 191 5.58 11.98 -5.36
N LEU A 192 5.72 10.66 -5.19
CA LEU A 192 4.81 9.67 -5.75
C LEU A 192 3.36 9.91 -5.30
N THR A 193 3.16 10.28 -4.05
CA THR A 193 1.83 10.50 -3.47
C THR A 193 1.29 11.90 -3.79
N PHE A 194 2.13 12.95 -3.71
CA PHE A 194 1.69 14.32 -3.93
C PHE A 194 1.53 14.65 -5.43
N ILE A 195 2.31 14.00 -6.30
CA ILE A 195 2.12 14.06 -7.76
C ILE A 195 1.13 12.93 -8.16
N SER A 196 -0.05 12.96 -7.60
CA SER A 196 -1.14 12.02 -7.88
C SER A 196 -2.49 12.69 -7.73
N ASN A 197 -3.56 11.97 -8.05
CA ASN A 197 -4.93 12.44 -7.87
C ASN A 197 -5.51 12.17 -6.48
N VAL A 198 -4.69 11.87 -5.48
CA VAL A 198 -5.15 11.59 -4.11
C VAL A 198 -5.84 12.80 -3.52
N PHE A 199 -5.15 13.95 -3.52
CA PHE A 199 -5.61 15.19 -2.86
C PHE A 199 -6.26 16.17 -3.80
N VAL A 200 -5.76 16.25 -5.04
CA VAL A 200 -6.13 17.28 -6.02
C VAL A 200 -6.40 16.60 -7.36
N PRO A 201 -7.49 16.99 -8.07
CA PRO A 201 -7.78 16.45 -9.41
C PRO A 201 -6.64 16.74 -10.40
N ILE A 202 -6.28 15.77 -11.25
CA ILE A 202 -5.16 15.90 -12.20
C ILE A 202 -5.32 17.09 -13.14
N GLY A 203 -6.54 17.38 -13.58
CA GLY A 203 -6.82 18.51 -14.47
C GLY A 203 -6.51 19.88 -13.90
N THR A 204 -6.28 20.00 -12.59
CA THR A 204 -5.89 21.25 -11.92
C THR A 204 -4.37 21.42 -11.79
N LEU A 205 -3.60 20.38 -12.14
CA LEU A 205 -2.14 20.42 -12.13
C LEU A 205 -1.61 21.15 -13.38
N PRO A 206 -0.39 21.69 -13.35
CA PRO A 206 0.28 22.23 -14.54
C PRO A 206 0.31 21.20 -15.68
N GLU A 207 0.12 21.63 -16.92
CA GLU A 207 -0.02 20.75 -18.10
C GLU A 207 1.12 19.74 -18.26
N TRP A 208 2.36 20.16 -17.98
CA TRP A 208 3.54 19.28 -18.07
C TRP A 208 3.55 18.17 -17.00
N LEU A 209 2.85 18.37 -15.88
CA LEU A 209 2.80 17.43 -14.77
C LEU A 209 1.64 16.43 -14.92
N GLN A 210 0.58 16.79 -15.65
CA GLN A 210 -0.62 15.96 -15.81
C GLN A 210 -0.32 14.56 -16.36
N PRO A 211 0.51 14.37 -17.41
CA PRO A 211 0.85 13.04 -17.90
C PRO A 211 1.58 12.19 -16.86
N ILE A 212 2.50 12.79 -16.10
CA ILE A 212 3.24 12.11 -15.04
C ILE A 212 2.27 11.64 -13.93
N ALA A 213 1.38 12.54 -13.51
CA ALA A 213 0.37 12.23 -12.51
C ALA A 213 -0.65 11.19 -13.00
N ALA A 214 -1.03 11.21 -14.28
CA ALA A 214 -1.97 10.27 -14.85
C ALA A 214 -1.44 8.83 -14.88
N TRP A 215 -0.18 8.64 -15.25
CA TRP A 215 0.46 7.32 -15.30
C TRP A 215 1.00 6.85 -13.95
N ASN A 216 0.90 7.66 -12.92
CA ASN A 216 1.34 7.31 -11.58
C ASN A 216 0.50 6.15 -11.01
N PRO A 217 1.11 5.05 -10.49
CA PRO A 217 0.38 3.90 -9.95
C PRO A 217 -0.56 4.26 -8.80
N VAL A 218 -0.23 5.29 -8.00
CA VAL A 218 -1.10 5.82 -6.95
C VAL A 218 -2.35 6.44 -7.56
N SER A 219 -2.21 7.20 -8.66
CA SER A 219 -3.33 7.83 -9.34
C SER A 219 -4.26 6.81 -10.00
N THR A 220 -3.69 5.84 -10.71
CA THR A 220 -4.48 4.83 -11.44
C THR A 220 -5.29 3.98 -10.47
N LEU A 221 -4.69 3.53 -9.38
CA LEU A 221 -5.43 2.79 -8.36
C LEU A 221 -6.50 3.66 -7.69
N THR A 222 -6.18 4.91 -7.33
CA THR A 222 -7.17 5.82 -6.72
C THR A 222 -8.36 6.06 -7.66
N ALA A 223 -8.12 6.27 -8.95
CA ALA A 223 -9.17 6.41 -9.96
C ALA A 223 -10.02 5.12 -10.07
N SER A 224 -9.35 3.95 -10.09
CA SER A 224 -10.02 2.64 -10.13
C SER A 224 -10.94 2.42 -8.93
N LEU A 225 -10.48 2.78 -7.72
CA LEU A 225 -11.29 2.65 -6.50
C LEU A 225 -12.48 3.60 -6.52
N ARG A 226 -12.31 4.85 -7.00
CA ARG A 226 -13.41 5.80 -7.15
C ARG A 226 -14.46 5.26 -8.12
N GLU A 227 -14.04 4.74 -9.27
CA GLU A 227 -14.93 4.15 -10.25
C GLU A 227 -15.69 2.94 -9.68
N LEU A 228 -14.99 1.99 -9.06
CA LEU A 228 -15.57 0.79 -8.49
C LEU A 228 -16.53 1.08 -7.33
N TRP A 229 -16.23 2.07 -6.50
CA TRP A 229 -17.04 2.39 -5.33
C TRP A 229 -18.12 3.45 -5.58
N GLY A 230 -18.17 4.00 -6.82
CA GLY A 230 -19.14 5.04 -7.19
C GLY A 230 -18.86 6.37 -6.51
N ASN A 231 -17.58 6.65 -6.22
CA ASN A 231 -17.15 7.91 -5.65
C ASN A 231 -16.82 8.94 -6.73
N PRO A 232 -16.91 10.24 -6.46
CA PRO A 232 -16.67 11.28 -7.46
C PRO A 232 -15.22 11.23 -7.95
N ASN A 233 -15.04 11.34 -9.27
CA ASN A 233 -13.74 11.48 -9.92
C ASN A 233 -13.78 12.70 -10.88
N PRO A 234 -13.85 13.92 -10.33
CA PRO A 234 -13.94 15.13 -11.12
C PRO A 234 -12.63 15.41 -11.83
N PHE A 235 -12.74 15.97 -13.04
CA PHE A 235 -11.58 16.35 -13.85
C PHE A 235 -10.57 15.19 -13.99
N PRO A 236 -11.03 14.04 -14.52
CA PRO A 236 -10.14 12.89 -14.72
C PRO A 236 -8.98 13.31 -15.62
N ALA A 237 -7.88 12.56 -15.55
CA ALA A 237 -6.80 12.68 -16.52
C ALA A 237 -7.37 12.50 -17.93
N THR A 238 -6.61 12.93 -18.93
CA THR A 238 -6.93 12.64 -20.34
C THR A 238 -6.16 11.41 -20.80
N GLY A 239 -6.75 10.65 -21.76
CA GLY A 239 -6.11 9.50 -22.37
C GLY A 239 -6.35 8.17 -21.64
N LEU A 240 -5.56 7.14 -21.98
CA LEU A 240 -5.74 5.77 -21.54
C LEU A 240 -5.89 5.58 -20.01
N PRO A 241 -5.11 6.27 -19.15
CA PRO A 241 -5.27 6.11 -17.70
C PRO A 241 -6.62 6.60 -17.16
N ALA A 242 -7.27 7.53 -17.87
CA ALA A 242 -8.60 7.99 -17.51
C ALA A 242 -9.73 7.09 -18.02
N GLU A 243 -9.52 6.52 -19.21
CA GLU A 243 -10.51 5.67 -19.89
C GLU A 243 -10.50 4.24 -19.33
N LEU A 244 -9.33 3.75 -18.93
CA LEU A 244 -9.13 2.37 -18.48
C LEU A 244 -8.29 2.29 -17.19
N PRO A 245 -8.67 2.97 -16.09
CA PRO A 245 -7.84 3.04 -14.88
C PRO A 245 -7.58 1.66 -14.28
N ILE A 246 -8.56 0.76 -14.28
CA ILE A 246 -8.44 -0.61 -13.75
C ILE A 246 -7.41 -1.41 -14.55
N VAL A 247 -7.45 -1.31 -15.89
CA VAL A 247 -6.51 -2.04 -16.77
C VAL A 247 -5.08 -1.55 -16.56
N ILE A 248 -4.88 -0.23 -16.48
CA ILE A 248 -3.56 0.34 -16.21
C ILE A 248 -3.07 -0.04 -14.81
N THR A 249 -3.96 -0.04 -13.82
CA THR A 249 -3.63 -0.50 -12.45
C THR A 249 -3.16 -1.95 -12.45
N LEU A 250 -3.86 -2.83 -13.15
CA LEU A 250 -3.44 -4.23 -13.30
C LEU A 250 -2.12 -4.39 -14.06
N GLY A 251 -1.82 -3.45 -14.98
CA GLY A 251 -0.54 -3.42 -15.70
C GLY A 251 0.66 -3.05 -14.82
N TRP A 252 0.43 -2.41 -13.67
CA TRP A 252 1.45 -2.10 -12.69
C TRP A 252 1.80 -3.28 -11.75
N TYR A 253 0.95 -4.31 -11.66
CA TYR A 253 1.10 -5.47 -10.76
C TYR A 253 1.88 -6.62 -11.42
#